data_2f1711b12aa70e57e0867ab43c951ca2
#
_entry.id   2f1711b12aa70e57e0867ab43c951ca2
#
_cell.length_a   1.000
_cell.length_b   1.000
_cell.length_c   1.000
_cell.angle_alpha   90.00
_cell.angle_beta   90.00
_cell.angle_gamma   90.00
#
_symmetry.space_group_name_H-M   'P 1'
#
loop_
_entity.id
_entity.type
_entity.pdbx_description
1 polymer ?
#
loop_
_entity_poly.entity_id
_entity_poly.type
_entity_poly.pdbx_seq_one_letter_code
_entity_poly.pdbx_strand_id
1 'polypeptide(L)'
;MNIIKQFLLFFFLINFLSFTYSQEAKINGMSMVASRSLIDQKQVKELKQTGSNFIAVMPYAFMPDAYSPQLFYDNKRQWSGETLKGIESDIKTLQRQGLQVMIKPHIWIKNGVFTGEISMTSEADWAEFEAQYASYILDFVKLAEKHQVSLFCLGTELNTFAAERTDFWCDLIEDVKSIFSGQLTYAENWDKYHTVGFWNSLDFIGIDAYFPISECQTPDINDVISSWSSLKEDLESYSKFYATPVLFTEYGYRSIDYAGKKPWFSSRVEGSANEKAQLNLLKGLHQSLWNEEWFAGGFLWKWFPNYNPSSKRHQNRFTIQGKISEEYTKSFYLKK
;
A
#
# COMPACT_ATOMS: atom_id res chain seq x y z
N MET A 1 24.97 -50.50 -59.41
CA MET A 1 23.64 -50.50 -58.75
C MET A 1 23.82 -49.92 -57.38
N ASN A 2 23.85 -48.57 -57.32
CA ASN A 2 24.19 -47.77 -56.12
C ASN A 2 22.93 -47.05 -55.62
N ILE A 3 22.52 -47.44 -54.42
CA ILE A 3 21.44 -46.80 -53.71
C ILE A 3 22.01 -45.65 -52.85
N ILE A 4 21.73 -44.43 -53.23
CA ILE A 4 22.11 -43.23 -52.50
C ILE A 4 21.07 -43.06 -51.36
N LYS A 5 21.57 -43.19 -50.12
CA LYS A 5 20.79 -42.82 -48.93
C LYS A 5 20.85 -41.30 -48.74
N GLN A 6 19.73 -40.63 -48.91
CA GLN A 6 19.53 -39.23 -48.48
C GLN A 6 19.27 -39.21 -46.96
N PHE A 7 20.18 -38.62 -46.25
CA PHE A 7 19.99 -38.23 -44.85
C PHE A 7 19.31 -36.85 -44.83
N LEU A 8 18.06 -36.81 -44.42
CA LEU A 8 17.38 -35.57 -44.06
C LEU A 8 17.78 -35.16 -42.65
N LEU A 9 18.60 -34.11 -42.55
CA LEU A 9 18.90 -33.44 -41.25
C LEU A 9 17.71 -32.52 -40.92
N PHE A 10 16.92 -32.94 -39.95
CA PHE A 10 15.91 -32.06 -39.31
C PHE A 10 16.64 -31.14 -38.31
N PHE A 11 16.85 -29.88 -38.68
CA PHE A 11 17.25 -28.83 -37.76
C PHE A 11 16.06 -28.44 -36.92
N PHE A 12 15.97 -28.87 -35.65
CA PHE A 12 15.09 -28.32 -34.66
C PHE A 12 15.63 -26.95 -34.23
N LEU A 13 15.08 -25.86 -34.79
CA LEU A 13 15.25 -24.51 -34.25
C LEU A 13 14.43 -24.41 -32.98
N ILE A 14 15.07 -24.65 -31.84
CA ILE A 14 14.52 -24.29 -30.53
C ILE A 14 14.61 -22.76 -30.44
N ASN A 15 13.51 -22.06 -30.75
CA ASN A 15 13.36 -20.66 -30.39
C ASN A 15 13.31 -20.58 -28.86
N PHE A 16 14.46 -20.29 -28.25
CA PHE A 16 14.48 -19.74 -26.91
C PHE A 16 13.84 -18.36 -27.00
N LEU A 17 12.53 -18.27 -26.77
CA LEU A 17 11.89 -17.04 -26.36
C LEU A 17 12.50 -16.67 -25.00
N SER A 18 13.57 -15.87 -25.04
CA SER A 18 14.04 -15.14 -23.87
C SER A 18 12.90 -14.20 -23.52
N PHE A 19 12.07 -14.61 -22.56
CA PHE A 19 11.20 -13.67 -21.85
C PHE A 19 12.17 -12.71 -21.13
N THR A 20 12.53 -11.62 -21.79
CA THR A 20 13.02 -10.44 -21.11
C THR A 20 11.87 -9.96 -20.24
N TYR A 21 11.88 -10.31 -18.96
CA TYR A 21 11.13 -9.58 -17.97
C TYR A 21 11.65 -8.15 -18.08
N SER A 22 10.88 -7.30 -18.75
CA SER A 22 11.02 -5.86 -18.56
C SER A 22 10.79 -5.65 -17.08
N GLN A 23 11.82 -5.27 -16.35
CA GLN A 23 11.70 -4.96 -14.94
C GLN A 23 10.66 -3.83 -14.85
N GLU A 24 9.43 -4.18 -14.43
CA GLU A 24 8.39 -3.18 -14.27
C GLU A 24 8.91 -2.09 -13.34
N ALA A 25 8.66 -0.85 -13.70
CA ALA A 25 9.15 0.28 -12.91
C ALA A 25 8.60 0.18 -11.49
N LYS A 26 9.48 0.31 -10.48
CA LYS A 26 9.10 0.27 -9.08
C LYS A 26 7.94 1.23 -8.79
N ILE A 27 7.03 0.81 -7.93
CA ILE A 27 6.00 1.68 -7.37
C ILE A 27 6.66 2.64 -6.39
N ASN A 28 6.89 3.86 -6.85
CA ASN A 28 7.33 5.00 -6.06
C ASN A 28 6.07 5.75 -5.60
N GLY A 29 5.36 5.15 -4.66
CA GLY A 29 4.03 5.57 -4.26
C GLY A 29 4.02 6.60 -3.13
N MET A 30 2.88 7.31 -3.03
CA MET A 30 2.59 8.21 -1.92
C MET A 30 1.15 7.99 -1.44
N SER A 31 0.94 7.83 -0.12
CA SER A 31 -0.39 7.76 0.48
C SER A 31 -0.94 9.16 0.70
N MET A 32 -1.99 9.53 -0.02
CA MET A 32 -2.61 10.84 0.07
C MET A 32 -3.75 10.82 1.10
N VAL A 33 -3.62 11.65 2.13
CA VAL A 33 -4.66 11.78 3.17
C VAL A 33 -5.96 12.29 2.58
N ALA A 34 -7.08 11.64 2.92
CA ALA A 34 -8.41 12.09 2.54
C ALA A 34 -8.64 13.56 2.92
N SER A 35 -9.14 14.35 1.98
CA SER A 35 -9.38 15.79 2.15
C SER A 35 -10.86 16.09 2.40
N ARG A 36 -11.13 17.15 3.17
CA ARG A 36 -12.50 17.63 3.36
C ARG A 36 -13.13 18.18 2.09
N SER A 37 -12.31 18.77 1.24
CA SER A 37 -12.70 19.29 -0.07
C SER A 37 -12.04 18.48 -1.18
N LEU A 38 -12.56 18.58 -2.39
CA LEU A 38 -11.91 18.02 -3.58
C LEU A 38 -10.50 18.59 -3.74
N ILE A 39 -9.56 17.74 -4.17
CA ILE A 39 -8.21 18.21 -4.53
C ILE A 39 -8.22 18.90 -5.88
N ASP A 40 -7.29 19.84 -6.06
CA ASP A 40 -7.11 20.58 -7.30
C ASP A 40 -5.81 20.21 -8.05
N GLN A 41 -5.67 20.71 -9.27
CA GLN A 41 -4.50 20.44 -10.11
C GLN A 41 -3.19 20.99 -9.53
N LYS A 42 -3.24 22.05 -8.73
CA LYS A 42 -2.05 22.62 -8.09
C LYS A 42 -1.52 21.69 -7.01
N GLN A 43 -2.41 21.16 -6.16
CA GLN A 43 -2.06 20.22 -5.10
C GLN A 43 -1.46 18.92 -5.67
N VAL A 44 -2.04 18.41 -6.77
CA VAL A 44 -1.52 17.22 -7.46
C VAL A 44 -0.17 17.50 -8.13
N LYS A 45 0.03 18.70 -8.69
CA LYS A 45 1.32 19.10 -9.27
C LYS A 45 2.43 19.13 -8.21
N GLU A 46 2.15 19.66 -7.03
CA GLU A 46 3.09 19.64 -5.90
C GLU A 46 3.46 18.20 -5.50
N LEU A 47 2.46 17.31 -5.41
CA LEU A 47 2.68 15.90 -5.11
C LEU A 47 3.51 15.21 -6.22
N LYS A 48 3.20 15.44 -7.49
CA LYS A 48 3.98 14.90 -8.61
C LYS A 48 5.44 15.33 -8.61
N GLN A 49 5.76 16.51 -8.09
CA GLN A 49 7.13 17.00 -7.98
C GLN A 49 8.00 16.16 -7.03
N THR A 50 7.41 15.32 -6.19
CA THR A 50 8.16 14.35 -5.38
C THR A 50 8.79 13.23 -6.19
N GLY A 51 8.42 13.07 -7.47
CA GLY A 51 8.83 11.95 -8.31
C GLY A 51 7.94 10.70 -8.16
N SER A 52 6.86 10.78 -7.37
CA SER A 52 5.91 9.67 -7.24
C SER A 52 5.24 9.36 -8.58
N ASN A 53 5.10 8.08 -8.89
CA ASN A 53 4.40 7.56 -10.06
C ASN A 53 3.02 6.98 -9.72
N PHE A 54 2.79 6.62 -8.44
CA PHE A 54 1.54 6.10 -7.91
C PHE A 54 1.05 6.91 -6.71
N ILE A 55 -0.27 7.04 -6.57
CA ILE A 55 -0.91 7.67 -5.41
C ILE A 55 -1.98 6.75 -4.86
N ALA A 56 -1.89 6.43 -3.56
CA ALA A 56 -2.96 5.77 -2.84
C ALA A 56 -4.00 6.80 -2.38
N VAL A 57 -5.25 6.61 -2.79
CA VAL A 57 -6.43 7.34 -2.30
C VAL A 57 -7.21 6.44 -1.34
N MET A 58 -7.67 6.99 -0.23
CA MET A 58 -8.19 6.24 0.89
C MET A 58 -9.64 6.60 1.19
N PRO A 59 -10.63 5.91 0.57
CA PRO A 59 -12.01 6.01 1.03
C PRO A 59 -12.18 5.37 2.41
N TYR A 60 -13.16 5.85 3.18
CA TYR A 60 -13.43 5.36 4.53
C TYR A 60 -14.85 4.85 4.68
N ALA A 61 -14.96 3.71 5.37
CA ALA A 61 -16.18 3.29 6.03
C ALA A 61 -16.04 3.45 7.55
N PHE A 62 -17.16 3.55 8.25
CA PHE A 62 -17.19 3.83 9.69
C PHE A 62 -18.00 2.77 10.43
N MET A 63 -17.48 2.31 11.55
CA MET A 63 -18.15 1.38 12.47
C MET A 63 -18.34 2.01 13.84
N PRO A 64 -19.45 1.70 14.55
CA PRO A 64 -19.69 2.19 15.90
C PRO A 64 -18.73 1.55 16.93
N ASP A 65 -18.40 0.29 16.74
CA ASP A 65 -17.43 -0.51 17.52
C ASP A 65 -16.92 -1.70 16.69
N ALA A 66 -16.02 -2.50 17.24
CA ALA A 66 -15.39 -3.63 16.54
C ALA A 66 -16.26 -4.90 16.48
N TYR A 67 -17.41 -4.93 17.16
CA TYR A 67 -18.27 -6.11 17.32
C TYR A 67 -19.64 -5.91 16.66
N SER A 68 -19.88 -4.74 16.07
CA SER A 68 -21.12 -4.40 15.38
C SER A 68 -21.00 -4.72 13.89
N PRO A 69 -21.99 -5.41 13.27
CA PRO A 69 -21.97 -5.69 11.86
C PRO A 69 -22.18 -4.46 10.97
N GLN A 70 -22.59 -3.31 11.55
CA GLN A 70 -22.97 -2.12 10.79
C GLN A 70 -21.77 -1.38 10.24
N LEU A 71 -21.76 -1.16 8.92
CA LEU A 71 -20.76 -0.40 8.20
C LEU A 71 -21.40 0.78 7.46
N PHE A 72 -20.92 2.00 7.74
CA PHE A 72 -21.49 3.24 7.17
C PHE A 72 -20.46 3.88 6.22
N TYR A 73 -20.80 4.05 4.96
CA TYR A 73 -19.95 4.73 3.97
C TYR A 73 -20.79 5.59 3.02
N ASP A 74 -20.13 6.40 2.23
CA ASP A 74 -20.70 7.29 1.19
C ASP A 74 -21.88 8.16 1.66
N ASN A 75 -21.77 8.73 2.85
CA ASN A 75 -22.81 9.58 3.41
C ASN A 75 -22.40 11.06 3.45
N LYS A 76 -23.40 11.95 3.57
CA LYS A 76 -23.23 13.42 3.51
C LYS A 76 -22.37 14.03 4.64
N ARG A 77 -22.03 13.28 5.68
CA ARG A 77 -21.22 13.76 6.81
C ARG A 77 -19.73 13.48 6.62
N GLN A 78 -19.38 12.64 5.63
CA GLN A 78 -18.00 12.29 5.33
C GLN A 78 -17.29 13.42 4.59
N TRP A 79 -15.98 13.41 4.67
CA TRP A 79 -15.14 14.30 3.87
C TRP A 79 -15.21 13.89 2.40
N SER A 80 -15.02 14.85 1.49
CA SER A 80 -15.07 14.56 0.06
C SER A 80 -14.13 13.41 -0.34
N GLY A 81 -12.90 13.41 0.14
CA GLY A 81 -11.91 12.36 -0.16
C GLY A 81 -12.21 10.99 0.45
N GLU A 82 -13.32 10.80 1.15
CA GLU A 82 -13.74 9.53 1.73
C GLU A 82 -14.92 8.90 0.97
N THR A 83 -15.57 9.66 0.07
CA THR A 83 -16.81 9.28 -0.63
C THR A 83 -16.56 8.81 -2.05
N LEU A 84 -17.50 8.04 -2.63
CA LEU A 84 -17.44 7.60 -4.03
C LEU A 84 -17.25 8.79 -5.00
N LYS A 85 -18.05 9.84 -4.83
CA LYS A 85 -17.96 11.04 -5.69
C LYS A 85 -16.63 11.77 -5.53
N GLY A 86 -16.10 11.86 -4.33
CA GLY A 86 -14.84 12.53 -4.07
C GLY A 86 -13.66 11.73 -4.59
N ILE A 87 -13.62 10.43 -4.34
CA ILE A 87 -12.60 9.53 -4.88
C ILE A 87 -12.62 9.54 -6.43
N GLU A 88 -13.81 9.55 -7.05
CA GLU A 88 -13.92 9.69 -8.52
C GLU A 88 -13.26 10.98 -9.02
N SER A 89 -13.47 12.09 -8.32
CA SER A 89 -12.85 13.38 -8.66
C SER A 89 -11.33 13.35 -8.47
N ASP A 90 -10.87 12.75 -7.37
CA ASP A 90 -9.44 12.64 -7.05
C ASP A 90 -8.72 11.77 -8.10
N ILE A 91 -9.29 10.61 -8.47
CA ILE A 91 -8.76 9.75 -9.55
C ILE A 91 -8.58 10.55 -10.84
N LYS A 92 -9.64 11.23 -11.30
CA LYS A 92 -9.58 12.05 -12.52
C LYS A 92 -8.51 13.12 -12.44
N THR A 93 -8.35 13.75 -11.29
CA THR A 93 -7.39 14.84 -11.09
C THR A 93 -5.95 14.33 -11.10
N LEU A 94 -5.70 13.17 -10.49
CA LEU A 94 -4.40 12.48 -10.48
C LEU A 94 -4.02 11.97 -11.87
N GLN A 95 -4.93 11.27 -12.55
CA GLN A 95 -4.68 10.70 -13.88
C GLN A 95 -4.41 11.78 -14.94
N ARG A 96 -5.04 12.96 -14.86
CA ARG A 96 -4.72 14.11 -15.76
C ARG A 96 -3.27 14.58 -15.64
N GLN A 97 -2.61 14.30 -14.52
CA GLN A 97 -1.18 14.57 -14.32
C GLN A 97 -0.29 13.38 -14.68
N GLY A 98 -0.87 12.28 -15.20
CA GLY A 98 -0.15 11.05 -15.56
C GLY A 98 0.30 10.24 -14.34
N LEU A 99 -0.41 10.35 -13.22
CA LEU A 99 -0.19 9.55 -12.03
C LEU A 99 -1.10 8.32 -12.07
N GLN A 100 -0.55 7.16 -11.70
CA GLN A 100 -1.32 5.96 -11.47
C GLN A 100 -1.97 6.01 -10.08
N VAL A 101 -3.04 5.26 -9.89
CA VAL A 101 -3.81 5.31 -8.65
C VAL A 101 -3.95 3.91 -8.05
N MET A 102 -3.79 3.82 -6.74
CA MET A 102 -4.30 2.73 -5.92
C MET A 102 -5.50 3.24 -5.13
N ILE A 103 -6.63 2.53 -5.18
CA ILE A 103 -7.70 2.74 -4.19
C ILE A 103 -7.43 1.80 -3.02
N LYS A 104 -7.29 2.35 -1.82
CA LYS A 104 -7.01 1.62 -0.58
C LYS A 104 -8.11 1.92 0.46
N PRO A 105 -9.20 1.15 0.46
CA PRO A 105 -10.31 1.33 1.41
C PRO A 105 -9.88 1.09 2.85
N HIS A 106 -10.34 1.96 3.74
CA HIS A 106 -10.11 1.88 5.18
C HIS A 106 -11.42 1.79 5.95
N ILE A 107 -11.37 1.21 7.14
CA ILE A 107 -12.42 1.30 8.14
C ILE A 107 -11.93 2.22 9.28
N TRP A 108 -12.83 3.04 9.80
CA TRP A 108 -12.61 3.79 11.01
C TRP A 108 -13.60 3.35 12.07
N ILE A 109 -13.11 2.78 13.16
CA ILE A 109 -13.93 2.42 14.32
C ILE A 109 -13.97 3.62 15.27
N LYS A 110 -15.15 3.92 15.80
CA LYS A 110 -15.36 4.99 16.76
C LYS A 110 -14.34 4.89 17.92
N ASN A 111 -13.87 6.03 18.40
CA ASN A 111 -12.83 6.18 19.41
C ASN A 111 -11.43 5.70 18.99
N GLY A 112 -11.22 5.29 17.71
CA GLY A 112 -9.94 4.89 17.19
C GLY A 112 -9.48 3.52 17.71
N VAL A 113 -10.43 2.60 17.89
CA VAL A 113 -10.15 1.18 18.12
C VAL A 113 -9.44 0.63 16.89
N PHE A 114 -8.52 -0.29 17.08
CA PHE A 114 -7.75 -0.89 16.00
C PHE A 114 -8.62 -1.82 15.14
N THR A 115 -8.55 -1.68 13.83
CA THR A 115 -9.38 -2.43 12.87
C THR A 115 -9.08 -3.92 12.84
N GLY A 116 -7.87 -4.32 13.22
CA GLY A 116 -7.50 -5.72 13.37
C GLY A 116 -8.26 -6.48 14.46
N GLU A 117 -8.98 -5.77 15.33
CA GLU A 117 -9.83 -6.35 16.38
C GLU A 117 -11.28 -6.61 15.94
N ILE A 118 -11.64 -6.30 14.68
CA ILE A 118 -12.99 -6.57 14.15
C ILE A 118 -13.29 -8.05 14.25
N SER A 119 -14.30 -8.39 15.06
CA SER A 119 -14.76 -9.76 15.28
C SER A 119 -16.24 -9.76 15.65
N MET A 120 -17.02 -10.57 14.98
CA MET A 120 -18.46 -10.67 15.24
C MET A 120 -18.76 -11.72 16.30
N THR A 121 -19.89 -11.56 17.01
CA THR A 121 -20.25 -12.43 18.14
C THR A 121 -21.06 -13.65 17.73
N SER A 122 -21.59 -13.66 16.51
CA SER A 122 -22.38 -14.77 15.95
C SER A 122 -22.16 -14.91 14.44
N GLU A 123 -22.47 -16.08 13.89
CA GLU A 123 -22.44 -16.29 12.44
C GLU A 123 -23.45 -15.40 11.70
N ALA A 124 -24.56 -15.02 12.33
CA ALA A 124 -25.53 -14.08 11.75
C ALA A 124 -24.94 -12.68 11.63
N ASP A 125 -24.20 -12.20 12.65
CA ASP A 125 -23.52 -10.92 12.61
C ASP A 125 -22.37 -10.93 11.60
N TRP A 126 -21.64 -12.07 11.50
CA TRP A 126 -20.61 -12.24 10.46
C TRP A 126 -21.21 -12.13 9.06
N ALA A 127 -22.29 -12.85 8.78
CA ALA A 127 -22.97 -12.81 7.48
C ALA A 127 -23.46 -11.39 7.13
N GLU A 128 -23.98 -10.63 8.11
CA GLU A 128 -24.39 -9.25 7.91
C GLU A 128 -23.19 -8.33 7.64
N PHE A 129 -22.10 -8.45 8.42
CA PHE A 129 -20.89 -7.64 8.23
C PHE A 129 -20.24 -7.94 6.88
N GLU A 130 -20.08 -9.22 6.53
CA GLU A 130 -19.51 -9.67 5.26
C GLU A 130 -20.29 -9.09 4.06
N ALA A 131 -21.63 -9.14 4.10
CA ALA A 131 -22.46 -8.58 3.04
C ALA A 131 -22.29 -7.05 2.91
N GLN A 132 -22.22 -6.32 4.03
CA GLN A 132 -21.99 -4.88 4.02
C GLN A 132 -20.57 -4.52 3.58
N TYR A 133 -19.57 -5.30 4.00
CA TYR A 133 -18.18 -5.12 3.58
C TYR A 133 -18.01 -5.38 2.09
N ALA A 134 -18.58 -6.47 1.58
CA ALA A 134 -18.57 -6.78 0.14
C ALA A 134 -19.22 -5.65 -0.67
N SER A 135 -20.38 -5.13 -0.22
CA SER A 135 -21.04 -3.99 -0.87
C SER A 135 -20.14 -2.75 -0.92
N TYR A 136 -19.48 -2.42 0.20
CA TYR A 136 -18.53 -1.31 0.29
C TYR A 136 -17.37 -1.46 -0.71
N ILE A 137 -16.73 -2.63 -0.74
CA ILE A 137 -15.60 -2.91 -1.63
C ILE A 137 -16.05 -2.89 -3.10
N LEU A 138 -17.14 -3.59 -3.43
CA LEU A 138 -17.62 -3.69 -4.82
C LEU A 138 -18.06 -2.36 -5.41
N ASP A 139 -18.57 -1.43 -4.63
CA ASP A 139 -18.90 -0.08 -5.10
C ASP A 139 -17.64 0.69 -5.53
N PHE A 140 -16.55 0.60 -4.76
CA PHE A 140 -15.26 1.20 -5.14
C PHE A 140 -14.55 0.43 -6.25
N VAL A 141 -14.73 -0.89 -6.33
CA VAL A 141 -14.23 -1.72 -7.45
C VAL A 141 -14.86 -1.31 -8.78
N LYS A 142 -16.19 -1.12 -8.81
CA LYS A 142 -16.89 -0.61 -10.01
C LYS A 142 -16.38 0.77 -10.42
N LEU A 143 -16.09 1.62 -9.44
CA LEU A 143 -15.49 2.93 -9.69
C LEU A 143 -14.07 2.80 -10.24
N ALA A 144 -13.27 1.88 -9.69
CA ALA A 144 -11.91 1.59 -10.13
C ALA A 144 -11.89 1.12 -11.60
N GLU A 145 -12.74 0.16 -11.97
CA GLU A 145 -12.86 -0.34 -13.34
C GLU A 145 -13.31 0.77 -14.31
N LYS A 146 -14.34 1.53 -13.95
CA LYS A 146 -14.85 2.65 -14.76
C LYS A 146 -13.75 3.66 -15.13
N HIS A 147 -12.78 3.87 -14.26
CA HIS A 147 -11.70 4.83 -14.46
C HIS A 147 -10.35 4.17 -14.75
N GLN A 148 -10.32 2.87 -15.02
CA GLN A 148 -9.10 2.12 -15.33
C GLN A 148 -8.00 2.39 -14.30
N VAL A 149 -8.35 2.28 -13.02
CA VAL A 149 -7.42 2.38 -11.91
C VAL A 149 -6.44 1.21 -11.98
N SER A 150 -5.16 1.42 -11.72
CA SER A 150 -4.13 0.41 -11.93
C SER A 150 -4.09 -0.64 -10.82
N LEU A 151 -4.42 -0.27 -9.58
CA LEU A 151 -4.28 -1.12 -8.41
C LEU A 151 -5.42 -0.89 -7.42
N PHE A 152 -5.97 -1.98 -6.89
CA PHE A 152 -6.99 -1.96 -5.86
C PHE A 152 -6.55 -2.78 -4.64
N CYS A 153 -6.65 -2.19 -3.46
CA CYS A 153 -6.40 -2.86 -2.18
C CYS A 153 -7.72 -3.29 -1.57
N LEU A 154 -7.89 -4.59 -1.33
CA LEU A 154 -9.17 -5.16 -0.88
C LEU A 154 -9.52 -4.84 0.57
N GLY A 155 -8.55 -4.47 1.39
CA GLY A 155 -8.74 -4.13 2.80
C GLY A 155 -7.43 -3.73 3.46
N THR A 156 -7.53 -3.14 4.65
CA THR A 156 -6.39 -2.60 5.37
C THR A 156 -6.43 -3.02 6.83
N GLU A 157 -5.45 -3.82 7.26
CA GLU A 157 -5.21 -4.20 8.66
C GLU A 157 -6.44 -4.83 9.35
N LEU A 158 -7.13 -5.76 8.67
CA LEU A 158 -8.30 -6.45 9.19
C LEU A 158 -7.93 -7.85 9.72
N ASN A 159 -6.93 -7.92 10.59
CA ASN A 159 -6.22 -9.14 10.99
C ASN A 159 -7.13 -10.32 11.35
N THR A 160 -8.06 -10.11 12.31
CA THR A 160 -8.99 -11.16 12.76
C THR A 160 -9.91 -11.60 11.63
N PHE A 161 -10.48 -10.63 10.92
CA PHE A 161 -11.38 -10.89 9.79
C PHE A 161 -10.67 -11.63 8.65
N ALA A 162 -9.43 -11.25 8.32
CA ALA A 162 -8.64 -11.91 7.29
C ALA A 162 -8.27 -13.35 7.67
N ALA A 163 -7.94 -13.60 8.94
CA ALA A 163 -7.51 -14.91 9.43
C ALA A 163 -8.69 -15.87 9.64
N GLU A 164 -9.82 -15.39 10.14
CA GLU A 164 -10.95 -16.23 10.54
C GLU A 164 -11.95 -16.49 9.40
N ARG A 165 -12.01 -15.64 8.40
CA ARG A 165 -13.02 -15.67 7.32
C ARG A 165 -12.39 -15.83 5.93
N THR A 166 -11.42 -16.70 5.79
CA THR A 166 -10.68 -16.93 4.53
C THR A 166 -11.61 -17.26 3.36
N ASP A 167 -12.65 -18.04 3.56
CA ASP A 167 -13.62 -18.40 2.50
C ASP A 167 -14.32 -17.14 1.95
N PHE A 168 -14.78 -16.25 2.82
CA PHE A 168 -15.36 -14.97 2.42
C PHE A 168 -14.37 -14.15 1.55
N TRP A 169 -13.09 -14.10 1.95
CA TRP A 169 -12.10 -13.35 1.18
C TRP A 169 -11.84 -13.97 -0.19
N CYS A 170 -11.83 -15.30 -0.29
CA CYS A 170 -11.70 -15.98 -1.57
C CYS A 170 -12.88 -15.65 -2.50
N ASP A 171 -14.11 -15.73 -1.99
CA ASP A 171 -15.32 -15.39 -2.76
C ASP A 171 -15.32 -13.92 -3.18
N LEU A 172 -14.98 -13.00 -2.27
CA LEU A 172 -14.86 -11.57 -2.58
C LEU A 172 -13.81 -11.29 -3.66
N ILE A 173 -12.67 -11.97 -3.62
CA ILE A 173 -11.61 -11.82 -4.64
C ILE A 173 -12.11 -12.30 -6.01
N GLU A 174 -12.87 -13.39 -6.07
CA GLU A 174 -13.48 -13.88 -7.32
C GLU A 174 -14.49 -12.87 -7.87
N ASP A 175 -15.37 -12.35 -7.02
CA ASP A 175 -16.33 -11.30 -7.40
C ASP A 175 -15.60 -10.06 -7.93
N VAL A 176 -14.56 -9.60 -7.24
CA VAL A 176 -13.76 -8.44 -7.67
C VAL A 176 -13.09 -8.71 -9.02
N LYS A 177 -12.47 -9.87 -9.22
CA LYS A 177 -11.84 -10.24 -10.50
C LYS A 177 -12.83 -10.35 -11.65
N SER A 178 -14.10 -10.64 -11.37
CA SER A 178 -15.15 -10.65 -12.39
C SER A 178 -15.49 -9.25 -12.92
N ILE A 179 -15.16 -8.19 -12.17
CA ILE A 179 -15.50 -6.79 -12.45
C ILE A 179 -14.27 -5.98 -12.85
N PHE A 180 -13.15 -6.17 -12.16
CA PHE A 180 -11.96 -5.33 -12.21
C PHE A 180 -10.81 -6.00 -12.95
N SER A 181 -10.27 -5.29 -13.94
CA SER A 181 -9.19 -5.76 -14.80
C SER A 181 -7.78 -5.34 -14.35
N GLY A 182 -7.68 -4.48 -13.33
CA GLY A 182 -6.41 -4.03 -12.76
C GLY A 182 -5.82 -5.02 -11.74
N GLN A 183 -4.70 -4.62 -11.13
CA GLN A 183 -4.00 -5.43 -10.14
C GLN A 183 -4.66 -5.36 -8.76
N LEU A 184 -4.53 -6.44 -7.98
CA LEU A 184 -5.12 -6.59 -6.67
C LEU A 184 -4.06 -6.80 -5.60
N THR A 185 -4.29 -6.22 -4.43
CA THR A 185 -3.58 -6.51 -3.19
C THR A 185 -4.52 -6.45 -1.98
N TYR A 186 -4.04 -6.88 -0.86
CA TYR A 186 -4.58 -6.65 0.48
C TYR A 186 -3.46 -6.06 1.33
N ALA A 187 -3.75 -5.22 2.30
CA ALA A 187 -2.76 -4.59 3.15
C ALA A 187 -2.83 -5.15 4.57
N GLU A 188 -1.85 -5.96 4.95
CA GLU A 188 -1.78 -6.50 6.30
C GLU A 188 -0.63 -5.86 7.10
N ASN A 189 -0.76 -5.88 8.41
CA ASN A 189 0.25 -5.39 9.33
C ASN A 189 1.58 -6.15 9.19
N TRP A 190 2.69 -5.45 9.46
CA TRP A 190 4.05 -5.96 9.42
C TRP A 190 4.29 -7.22 10.28
N ASP A 191 3.51 -7.43 11.33
CA ASP A 191 3.62 -8.58 12.25
C ASP A 191 2.53 -9.63 12.02
N LYS A 192 1.63 -9.45 11.02
CA LYS A 192 0.47 -10.33 10.76
C LYS A 192 0.36 -10.83 9.32
N TYR A 193 1.15 -10.34 8.37
CA TYR A 193 1.04 -10.75 6.96
C TYR A 193 1.20 -12.25 6.73
N HIS A 194 1.84 -12.98 7.66
CA HIS A 194 1.94 -14.43 7.63
C HIS A 194 0.61 -15.17 7.92
N THR A 195 -0.39 -14.48 8.48
CA THR A 195 -1.68 -15.11 8.83
C THR A 195 -2.69 -15.07 7.71
N VAL A 196 -2.41 -14.36 6.63
CA VAL A 196 -3.31 -14.22 5.46
C VAL A 196 -3.22 -15.46 4.57
N GLY A 197 -4.36 -16.10 4.34
CA GLY A 197 -4.44 -17.38 3.61
C GLY A 197 -4.66 -17.24 2.09
N PHE A 198 -4.84 -16.04 1.55
CA PHE A 198 -5.28 -15.82 0.16
C PHE A 198 -4.27 -15.06 -0.73
N TRP A 199 -2.98 -14.99 -0.36
CA TRP A 199 -1.96 -14.28 -1.14
C TRP A 199 -1.82 -14.78 -2.58
N ASN A 200 -1.94 -16.09 -2.82
CA ASN A 200 -1.90 -16.69 -4.17
C ASN A 200 -3.03 -16.22 -5.10
N SER A 201 -4.04 -15.59 -4.55
CA SER A 201 -5.14 -15.01 -5.33
C SER A 201 -4.93 -13.53 -5.66
N LEU A 202 -3.81 -12.93 -5.26
CA LEU A 202 -3.49 -11.52 -5.42
C LEU A 202 -2.23 -11.32 -6.26
N ASP A 203 -2.06 -10.11 -6.80
CA ASP A 203 -0.89 -9.74 -7.61
C ASP A 203 0.29 -9.27 -6.74
N PHE A 204 0.02 -8.85 -5.49
CA PHE A 204 1.04 -8.45 -4.54
C PHE A 204 0.73 -8.95 -3.13
N ILE A 205 1.77 -9.31 -2.40
CA ILE A 205 1.74 -9.45 -0.94
C ILE A 205 1.86 -8.05 -0.35
N GLY A 206 0.75 -7.47 0.09
CA GLY A 206 0.70 -6.11 0.61
C GLY A 206 0.99 -6.03 2.10
N ILE A 207 1.94 -5.19 2.48
CA ILE A 207 2.34 -5.04 3.88
C ILE A 207 2.34 -3.56 4.27
N ASP A 208 1.63 -3.21 5.34
CA ASP A 208 1.80 -1.94 6.04
C ASP A 208 3.05 -2.06 6.92
N ALA A 209 4.19 -1.62 6.36
CA ALA A 209 5.53 -2.01 6.73
C ALA A 209 6.14 -1.12 7.83
N TYR A 210 5.56 -1.18 9.01
CA TYR A 210 6.03 -0.46 10.19
C TYR A 210 6.95 -1.33 11.07
N PHE A 211 7.89 -2.04 10.46
CA PHE A 211 8.85 -2.90 11.17
C PHE A 211 9.70 -2.11 12.18
N PRO A 212 9.89 -2.62 13.41
CA PRO A 212 10.84 -2.05 14.35
C PRO A 212 12.28 -2.30 13.87
N ILE A 213 13.00 -1.22 13.54
CA ILE A 213 14.31 -1.30 12.88
C ILE A 213 15.45 -0.83 13.80
N SER A 214 15.18 0.03 14.78
CA SER A 214 16.24 0.60 15.60
C SER A 214 15.73 1.08 16.95
N GLU A 215 16.51 0.80 17.99
CA GLU A 215 16.31 1.31 19.35
C GLU A 215 17.02 2.67 19.58
N CYS A 216 17.73 3.21 18.58
CA CYS A 216 18.51 4.43 18.73
C CYS A 216 17.65 5.68 18.59
N GLN A 217 18.06 6.74 19.32
CA GLN A 217 17.42 8.06 19.24
C GLN A 217 17.48 8.61 17.80
N THR A 218 18.66 8.54 17.18
CA THR A 218 18.90 8.89 15.78
C THR A 218 19.78 7.79 15.19
N PRO A 219 19.20 6.78 14.50
CA PRO A 219 19.97 5.66 13.99
C PRO A 219 20.93 6.09 12.88
N ASP A 220 22.08 5.42 12.79
CA ASP A 220 22.96 5.52 11.62
C ASP A 220 22.37 4.73 10.44
N ILE A 221 22.67 5.18 9.21
CA ILE A 221 22.13 4.54 8.00
C ILE A 221 22.63 3.09 7.84
N ASN A 222 23.90 2.83 8.17
CA ASN A 222 24.48 1.48 8.05
C ASN A 222 23.86 0.53 9.08
N ASP A 223 23.56 1.01 10.29
CA ASP A 223 22.86 0.22 11.30
C ASP A 223 21.45 -0.13 10.83
N VAL A 224 20.75 0.82 10.21
CA VAL A 224 19.41 0.59 9.61
C VAL A 224 19.49 -0.45 8.50
N ILE A 225 20.47 -0.36 7.59
CA ILE A 225 20.68 -1.35 6.52
C ILE A 225 20.96 -2.73 7.12
N SER A 226 21.83 -2.80 8.13
CA SER A 226 22.13 -4.06 8.83
C SER A 226 20.88 -4.67 9.48
N SER A 227 20.03 -3.84 10.11
CA SER A 227 18.77 -4.30 10.71
C SER A 227 17.77 -4.84 9.68
N TRP A 228 17.78 -4.32 8.46
CA TRP A 228 16.94 -4.83 7.38
C TRP A 228 17.38 -6.19 6.84
N SER A 229 18.62 -6.65 7.07
CA SER A 229 19.16 -7.84 6.41
C SER A 229 18.33 -9.11 6.68
N SER A 230 18.01 -9.42 7.95
CA SER A 230 17.21 -10.60 8.28
C SER A 230 15.74 -10.48 7.83
N LEU A 231 15.16 -9.29 7.95
CA LEU A 231 13.80 -9.02 7.48
C LEU A 231 13.70 -9.16 5.95
N LYS A 232 14.73 -8.71 5.25
CA LYS A 232 14.82 -8.85 3.78
C LYS A 232 14.84 -10.31 3.35
N GLU A 233 15.62 -11.15 4.03
CA GLU A 233 15.68 -12.61 3.76
C GLU A 233 14.31 -13.28 4.01
N ASP A 234 13.61 -12.89 5.07
CA ASP A 234 12.28 -13.40 5.38
C ASP A 234 11.25 -12.98 4.32
N LEU A 235 11.21 -11.69 3.96
CA LEU A 235 10.31 -11.15 2.93
C LEU A 235 10.58 -11.77 1.56
N GLU A 236 11.84 -11.97 1.18
CA GLU A 236 12.22 -12.62 -0.06
C GLU A 236 11.77 -14.08 -0.09
N SER A 237 12.00 -14.82 1.01
CA SER A 237 11.57 -16.21 1.14
C SER A 237 10.06 -16.34 1.03
N TYR A 238 9.32 -15.42 1.65
CA TYR A 238 7.87 -15.36 1.61
C TYR A 238 7.34 -15.04 0.20
N SER A 239 7.95 -14.07 -0.48
CA SER A 239 7.66 -13.75 -1.88
C SER A 239 7.90 -14.95 -2.81
N LYS A 240 9.00 -15.66 -2.63
CA LYS A 240 9.32 -16.87 -3.39
C LYS A 240 8.33 -18.00 -3.15
N PHE A 241 7.90 -18.20 -1.89
CA PHE A 241 6.93 -19.22 -1.52
C PHE A 241 5.59 -19.05 -2.24
N TYR A 242 5.09 -17.81 -2.32
CA TYR A 242 3.84 -17.49 -3.01
C TYR A 242 4.02 -17.18 -4.51
N ALA A 243 5.25 -17.10 -5.01
CA ALA A 243 5.60 -16.62 -6.35
C ALA A 243 4.96 -15.25 -6.65
N THR A 244 4.84 -14.40 -5.63
CA THR A 244 4.13 -13.11 -5.66
C THR A 244 5.02 -12.01 -5.07
N PRO A 245 5.24 -10.87 -5.76
CA PRO A 245 6.10 -9.81 -5.27
C PRO A 245 5.51 -9.11 -4.03
N VAL A 246 6.39 -8.64 -3.15
CA VAL A 246 6.03 -7.86 -1.97
C VAL A 246 5.86 -6.39 -2.35
N LEU A 247 4.75 -5.80 -1.90
CA LEU A 247 4.45 -4.37 -2.01
C LEU A 247 4.26 -3.78 -0.60
N PHE A 248 5.00 -2.73 -0.26
CA PHE A 248 4.70 -1.99 0.95
C PHE A 248 3.53 -1.04 0.71
N THR A 249 2.34 -1.49 1.07
CA THR A 249 1.09 -0.72 0.93
C THR A 249 1.06 0.54 1.80
N GLU A 250 1.86 0.53 2.88
CA GLU A 250 2.31 1.69 3.63
C GLU A 250 3.73 1.48 4.12
N TYR A 251 4.53 2.54 4.13
CA TYR A 251 5.79 2.57 4.87
C TYR A 251 6.12 4.01 5.26
N GLY A 252 6.85 4.17 6.35
CA GLY A 252 7.27 5.50 6.77
C GLY A 252 7.61 5.57 8.24
N TYR A 253 8.22 6.66 8.62
CA TYR A 253 8.64 6.94 9.98
C TYR A 253 8.23 8.34 10.37
N ARG A 254 7.90 8.56 11.64
CA ARG A 254 7.72 9.90 12.18
C ARG A 254 9.07 10.63 12.26
N SER A 255 9.04 11.94 12.14
CA SER A 255 10.25 12.76 12.36
C SER A 255 10.43 13.04 13.87
N ILE A 256 10.72 12.01 14.64
CA ILE A 256 10.91 12.08 16.09
C ILE A 256 12.12 11.25 16.51
N ASP A 257 12.58 11.52 17.75
CA ASP A 257 13.52 10.64 18.43
C ASP A 257 12.95 9.22 18.52
N TYR A 258 13.81 8.22 18.39
CA TYR A 258 13.46 6.79 18.47
C TYR A 258 12.39 6.33 17.47
N ALA A 259 12.28 6.99 16.33
CA ALA A 259 11.25 6.71 15.34
C ALA A 259 11.29 5.26 14.77
N GLY A 260 12.44 4.60 14.82
CA GLY A 260 12.62 3.22 14.38
C GLY A 260 12.20 2.16 15.39
N LYS A 261 11.93 2.54 16.66
CA LYS A 261 11.62 1.59 17.73
C LYS A 261 10.20 1.04 17.67
N LYS A 262 9.23 1.92 17.46
CA LYS A 262 7.80 1.59 17.33
C LYS A 262 7.19 2.43 16.20
N PRO A 263 7.54 2.14 14.94
CA PRO A 263 7.14 2.97 13.79
C PRO A 263 5.62 3.10 13.63
N TRP A 264 4.84 2.10 14.06
CA TRP A 264 3.37 2.09 13.99
C TRP A 264 2.70 3.07 14.98
N PHE A 265 3.43 3.65 15.94
CA PHE A 265 2.83 4.57 16.90
C PHE A 265 2.21 5.77 16.20
N SER A 266 0.93 5.99 16.51
CA SER A 266 0.15 7.05 15.89
C SER A 266 0.76 8.42 16.13
N SER A 267 0.44 9.35 15.24
CA SER A 267 0.88 10.74 15.35
C SER A 267 0.31 11.50 16.57
N ARG A 268 -0.54 10.85 17.37
CA ARG A 268 -1.07 11.42 18.64
C ARG A 268 -0.10 11.24 19.80
N VAL A 269 0.83 10.29 19.71
CA VAL A 269 1.87 10.11 20.73
C VAL A 269 2.88 11.25 20.63
N GLU A 270 3.22 11.88 21.75
CA GLU A 270 4.24 12.94 21.81
C GLU A 270 5.63 12.40 21.45
N GLY A 271 6.50 13.28 20.97
CA GLY A 271 7.89 12.95 20.64
C GLY A 271 8.64 14.22 20.19
N SER A 272 9.90 14.34 20.61
CA SER A 272 10.77 15.42 20.19
C SER A 272 11.00 15.34 18.67
N ALA A 273 10.94 16.48 17.99
CA ALA A 273 11.14 16.54 16.54
C ALA A 273 12.58 16.15 16.18
N ASN A 274 12.73 15.19 15.25
CA ASN A 274 14.02 14.69 14.77
C ASN A 274 13.91 14.26 13.28
N GLU A 275 14.12 15.22 12.38
CA GLU A 275 14.07 14.94 10.93
C GLU A 275 15.23 14.04 10.49
N LYS A 276 16.37 14.06 11.17
CA LYS A 276 17.53 13.23 10.85
C LYS A 276 17.23 11.75 11.07
N ALA A 277 16.51 11.40 12.14
CA ALA A 277 16.07 10.04 12.40
C ALA A 277 15.14 9.54 11.26
N GLN A 278 14.12 10.33 10.88
CA GLN A 278 13.24 10.02 9.76
C GLN A 278 14.02 9.80 8.46
N LEU A 279 14.94 10.73 8.13
CA LEU A 279 15.74 10.65 6.92
C LEU A 279 16.62 9.39 6.88
N ASN A 280 17.33 9.08 7.97
CA ASN A 280 18.23 7.95 8.02
C ASN A 280 17.48 6.61 7.91
N LEU A 281 16.31 6.50 8.56
CA LEU A 281 15.43 5.33 8.46
C LEU A 281 14.92 5.13 7.03
N LEU A 282 14.45 6.20 6.35
CA LEU A 282 14.02 6.13 4.95
C LEU A 282 15.18 5.76 4.02
N LYS A 283 16.37 6.33 4.23
CA LYS A 283 17.55 5.99 3.43
C LYS A 283 17.95 4.53 3.57
N GLY A 284 17.99 4.02 4.78
CA GLY A 284 18.32 2.63 5.04
C GLY A 284 17.32 1.66 4.41
N LEU A 285 16.02 1.93 4.55
CA LEU A 285 14.96 1.15 3.91
C LEU A 285 15.10 1.12 2.38
N HIS A 286 15.23 2.29 1.76
CA HIS A 286 15.36 2.39 0.31
C HIS A 286 16.61 1.69 -0.22
N GLN A 287 17.75 1.82 0.46
CA GLN A 287 19.00 1.15 0.06
C GLN A 287 18.94 -0.36 0.23
N SER A 288 18.14 -0.85 1.18
CA SER A 288 18.02 -2.29 1.44
C SER A 288 17.09 -3.00 0.47
N LEU A 289 16.01 -2.36 0.00
CA LEU A 289 14.90 -3.07 -0.65
C LEU A 289 14.63 -2.64 -2.09
N TRP A 290 14.87 -1.38 -2.48
CA TRP A 290 14.39 -0.89 -3.78
C TRP A 290 15.01 -1.55 -5.01
N ASN A 291 16.17 -2.16 -4.87
CA ASN A 291 16.85 -2.87 -5.96
C ASN A 291 16.51 -4.37 -6.02
N GLU A 292 15.74 -4.89 -5.07
CA GLU A 292 15.38 -6.31 -5.03
C GLU A 292 14.29 -6.62 -6.07
N GLU A 293 14.48 -7.65 -6.89
CA GLU A 293 13.53 -8.02 -7.96
C GLU A 293 12.16 -8.43 -7.42
N TRP A 294 12.13 -9.12 -6.28
CA TRP A 294 10.92 -9.57 -5.62
C TRP A 294 10.14 -8.44 -4.91
N PHE A 295 10.71 -7.24 -4.80
CA PHE A 295 10.10 -6.09 -4.15
C PHE A 295 9.51 -5.14 -5.18
N ALA A 296 8.18 -4.93 -5.16
CA ALA A 296 7.48 -4.09 -6.12
C ALA A 296 7.62 -2.58 -5.86
N GLY A 297 8.05 -2.19 -4.66
CA GLY A 297 8.09 -0.80 -4.22
C GLY A 297 7.14 -0.53 -3.07
N GLY A 298 6.63 0.70 -2.93
CA GLY A 298 5.70 0.98 -1.84
C GLY A 298 5.17 2.40 -1.82
N PHE A 299 4.23 2.62 -0.89
CA PHE A 299 3.53 3.88 -0.69
C PHE A 299 4.00 4.54 0.60
N LEU A 300 4.68 5.68 0.46
CA LEU A 300 5.17 6.44 1.61
C LEU A 300 4.01 7.08 2.37
N TRP A 301 3.91 6.82 3.65
CA TRP A 301 2.96 7.37 4.59
C TRP A 301 3.51 8.64 5.23
N LYS A 302 2.97 9.88 5.01
CA LYS A 302 1.84 10.22 4.17
C LYS A 302 1.92 11.67 3.65
N TRP A 303 1.13 12.00 2.65
CA TRP A 303 1.04 13.32 2.04
C TRP A 303 -0.28 14.02 2.40
N PHE A 304 -0.19 15.30 2.75
CA PHE A 304 -1.35 16.15 3.03
C PHE A 304 -1.59 17.12 1.85
N PRO A 305 -2.71 16.99 1.10
CA PRO A 305 -3.02 17.93 0.01
C PRO A 305 -3.10 19.39 0.48
N ASN A 306 -3.57 19.61 1.71
CA ASN A 306 -3.71 20.92 2.34
C ASN A 306 -2.59 21.19 3.36
N TYR A 307 -1.35 20.81 3.03
CA TYR A 307 -0.20 21.06 3.90
C TYR A 307 0.04 22.57 4.08
N ASN A 308 0.21 23.01 5.32
CA ASN A 308 0.57 24.38 5.65
C ASN A 308 2.01 24.44 6.23
N PRO A 309 2.99 24.96 5.48
CA PRO A 309 4.37 25.00 5.93
C PRO A 309 4.59 25.90 7.15
N SER A 310 3.70 26.85 7.42
CA SER A 310 3.78 27.71 8.61
C SER A 310 3.27 27.02 9.89
N SER A 311 2.63 25.85 9.76
CA SER A 311 2.08 25.11 10.89
C SER A 311 3.10 24.17 11.49
N LYS A 312 3.36 24.34 12.80
CA LYS A 312 4.20 23.39 13.56
C LYS A 312 3.56 22.02 13.75
N ARG A 313 2.29 21.85 13.36
CA ARG A 313 1.50 20.61 13.56
C ARG A 313 2.16 19.37 12.99
N HIS A 314 2.97 19.50 11.93
CA HIS A 314 3.54 18.38 11.19
C HIS A 314 5.02 18.10 11.50
N GLN A 315 5.65 18.90 12.38
CA GLN A 315 7.08 18.79 12.67
C GLN A 315 7.51 17.40 13.19
N ASN A 316 6.65 16.74 13.95
CA ASN A 316 6.90 15.41 14.54
C ASN A 316 5.99 14.32 13.96
N ARG A 317 5.52 14.48 12.72
CA ARG A 317 4.58 13.56 12.05
C ARG A 317 5.28 12.76 10.94
N PHE A 318 4.53 11.82 10.35
CA PHE A 318 5.01 10.97 9.27
C PHE A 318 5.31 11.74 7.98
N THR A 319 4.53 12.78 7.67
CA THR A 319 4.73 13.52 6.41
C THR A 319 6.17 13.99 6.26
N ILE A 320 6.66 13.89 5.04
CA ILE A 320 7.98 14.40 4.66
C ILE A 320 7.94 15.89 4.25
N GLN A 321 6.73 16.44 4.02
CA GLN A 321 6.53 17.79 3.51
C GLN A 321 7.22 18.85 4.38
N GLY A 322 8.00 19.71 3.73
CA GLY A 322 8.77 20.77 4.38
C GLY A 322 9.97 20.30 5.21
N LYS A 323 10.42 19.05 5.03
CA LYS A 323 11.54 18.43 5.77
C LYS A 323 12.66 17.99 4.86
N ILE A 324 13.85 17.73 5.44
CA ILE A 324 15.01 17.21 4.69
C ILE A 324 14.71 15.86 3.99
N SER A 325 13.72 15.10 4.49
CA SER A 325 13.26 13.85 3.88
C SER A 325 12.51 14.07 2.56
N GLU A 326 11.89 15.23 2.33
CA GLU A 326 11.18 15.54 1.08
C GLU A 326 12.17 15.65 -0.08
N GLU A 327 13.24 16.44 0.06
CA GLU A 327 14.27 16.59 -0.97
C GLU A 327 14.99 15.25 -1.25
N TYR A 328 15.25 14.45 -0.21
CA TYR A 328 15.80 13.13 -0.38
C TYR A 328 14.86 12.22 -1.18
N THR A 329 13.58 12.13 -0.80
CA THR A 329 12.59 11.27 -1.48
C THR A 329 12.45 11.68 -2.94
N LYS A 330 12.37 12.98 -3.22
CA LYS A 330 12.33 13.53 -4.57
C LYS A 330 13.56 13.11 -5.39
N SER A 331 14.76 13.28 -4.84
CA SER A 331 15.99 12.88 -5.53
C SER A 331 16.07 11.37 -5.73
N PHE A 332 15.53 10.58 -4.82
CA PHE A 332 15.52 9.13 -4.90
C PHE A 332 14.51 8.61 -5.94
N TYR A 333 13.28 9.09 -5.93
CA TYR A 333 12.22 8.67 -6.86
C TYR A 333 12.46 9.13 -8.31
N LEU A 334 13.20 10.23 -8.52
CA LEU A 334 13.55 10.73 -9.84
C LEU A 334 14.82 10.09 -10.43
N LYS A 335 15.56 9.27 -9.67
CA LYS A 335 16.67 8.50 -10.22
C LYS A 335 16.12 7.46 -11.21
N LYS A 336 16.56 7.57 -12.46
CA LYS A 336 16.26 6.60 -13.52
C LYS A 336 17.19 5.41 -13.41
#